data_c24acc19655c257d69a37a16c128d4e9
#
_entry.id   c24acc19655c257d69a37a16c128d4e9
#
_cell.length_a   1.000
_cell.length_b   1.000
_cell.length_c   1.000
_cell.angle_alpha   90.00
_cell.angle_beta   90.00
_cell.angle_gamma   90.00
#
_symmetry.space_group_name_H-M   'P 1'
#
loop_
_entity.id
_entity.type
_entity.pdbx_description
1 polymer ?
#
loop_
_entity_poly.entity_id
_entity_poly.type
_entity_poly.pdbx_seq_one_letter_code
_entity_poly.pdbx_strand_id
1 'polypeptide(L)'
;MTFLESTEKPITILGLMSGTSMDGLDCGLFNIKLDNDYNLAWQCLDFETIAYNSKVKDIIRAALSGDYLRGKIADNMLGQIFSIYVEKFLDGRAVDLIGSHGQTISHNDGKSNWQVGDPQYLHNSLNIPIVYNFRTSDINAGGKGAPLTPFLDWLLFRNSNEDIITLNIGGISNVTFIPASGEREKVQGFDTGPGMALIDECARKCFTRNMDEDGQFSKSGQVVPEILDT
;
A
#
# COMPACT_ATOMS: atom_id res chain seq x y z
N MET A 1 23.77 1.36 -9.88
CA MET A 1 23.03 1.14 -11.12
C MET A 1 21.77 1.96 -11.01
N THR A 2 21.69 3.08 -11.70
CA THR A 2 20.57 4.03 -11.64
C THR A 2 19.42 3.46 -12.50
N PHE A 3 18.40 2.87 -11.87
CA PHE A 3 17.23 2.28 -12.54
C PHE A 3 16.23 3.32 -13.11
N LEU A 4 16.59 4.60 -13.16
CA LEU A 4 15.70 5.71 -13.54
C LEU A 4 16.15 6.45 -14.80
N GLU A 5 17.01 5.87 -15.62
CA GLU A 5 17.12 6.32 -16.98
C GLU A 5 15.90 5.81 -17.74
N SER A 6 15.20 6.72 -18.44
CA SER A 6 13.98 6.46 -19.20
C SER A 6 14.00 5.08 -19.86
N THR A 7 13.03 4.26 -19.54
CA THR A 7 12.90 2.98 -20.21
C THR A 7 12.40 3.26 -21.62
N GLU A 8 13.25 3.16 -22.63
CA GLU A 8 12.82 3.23 -24.04
C GLU A 8 11.74 2.18 -24.35
N LYS A 9 11.74 1.08 -23.57
CA LYS A 9 10.76 -0.01 -23.67
C LYS A 9 10.00 -0.13 -22.36
N PRO A 10 8.71 -0.53 -22.42
CA PRO A 10 7.97 -0.89 -21.22
C PRO A 10 8.67 -2.01 -20.45
N ILE A 11 8.60 -1.96 -19.12
CA ILE A 11 9.08 -3.01 -18.22
C ILE A 11 7.90 -3.63 -17.48
N THR A 12 8.00 -4.91 -17.20
CA THR A 12 6.99 -5.65 -16.44
C THR A 12 7.33 -5.61 -14.96
N ILE A 13 6.48 -5.00 -14.17
CA ILE A 13 6.68 -4.83 -12.71
C ILE A 13 5.60 -5.57 -11.96
N LEU A 14 6.01 -6.32 -10.94
CA LEU A 14 5.12 -6.86 -9.93
C LEU A 14 5.11 -5.95 -8.70
N GLY A 15 3.97 -5.38 -8.37
CA GLY A 15 3.74 -4.64 -7.12
C GLY A 15 3.17 -5.56 -6.04
N LEU A 16 3.73 -5.50 -4.82
CA LEU A 16 3.27 -6.26 -3.67
C LEU A 16 2.89 -5.31 -2.54
N MET A 17 1.65 -5.43 -2.04
CA MET A 17 1.14 -4.65 -0.92
C MET A 17 0.49 -5.53 0.12
N SER A 18 0.89 -5.37 1.38
CA SER A 18 0.22 -5.93 2.55
C SER A 18 -0.22 -4.78 3.45
N GLY A 19 -1.51 -4.54 3.48
CA GLY A 19 -2.12 -3.39 4.17
C GLY A 19 -2.42 -3.64 5.64
N THR A 20 -2.79 -2.58 6.35
CA THR A 20 -3.16 -2.61 7.78
C THR A 20 -4.47 -3.36 8.03
N SER A 21 -5.31 -3.56 7.03
CA SER A 21 -6.51 -4.40 7.10
C SER A 21 -6.20 -5.87 7.33
N MET A 22 -4.99 -6.32 7.00
CA MET A 22 -4.53 -7.72 7.11
C MET A 22 -5.42 -8.70 6.34
N ASP A 23 -6.01 -8.27 5.23
CA ASP A 23 -6.91 -9.11 4.43
C ASP A 23 -6.12 -10.13 3.61
N GLY A 24 -5.02 -9.70 3.00
CA GLY A 24 -4.21 -10.51 2.13
C GLY A 24 -2.95 -9.81 1.66
N LEU A 25 -2.27 -10.46 0.73
CA LEU A 25 -1.22 -9.89 -0.10
C LEU A 25 -1.81 -9.50 -1.45
N ASP A 26 -1.83 -8.21 -1.74
CA ASP A 26 -2.17 -7.71 -3.06
C ASP A 26 -0.97 -7.92 -3.99
N CYS A 27 -1.21 -8.60 -5.10
CA CYS A 27 -0.25 -8.85 -6.17
C CYS A 27 -0.78 -8.20 -7.44
N GLY A 28 -0.10 -7.16 -7.92
CA GLY A 28 -0.47 -6.47 -9.15
C GLY A 28 0.65 -6.55 -10.19
N LEU A 29 0.36 -7.10 -11.35
CA LEU A 29 1.29 -7.19 -12.46
C LEU A 29 1.00 -6.09 -13.47
N PHE A 30 2.01 -5.26 -13.73
CA PHE A 30 1.87 -4.08 -14.57
C PHE A 30 2.92 -4.04 -15.65
N ASN A 31 2.53 -3.54 -16.82
CA ASN A 31 3.45 -3.09 -17.84
C ASN A 31 3.57 -1.57 -17.72
N ILE A 32 4.77 -1.04 -17.50
CA ILE A 32 5.00 0.36 -17.18
C ILE A 32 6.07 0.95 -18.07
N LYS A 33 5.80 2.14 -18.60
CA LYS A 33 6.78 2.99 -19.26
C LYS A 33 6.72 4.38 -18.65
N LEU A 34 7.86 4.88 -18.20
CA LEU A 34 8.01 6.22 -17.65
C LEU A 34 9.08 6.94 -18.46
N ASP A 35 8.78 8.10 -19.01
CA ASP A 35 9.75 8.95 -19.69
C ASP A 35 10.44 9.95 -18.75
N ASN A 36 11.40 10.72 -19.29
CA ASN A 36 12.17 11.71 -18.51
C ASN A 36 11.32 12.88 -18.00
N ASP A 37 10.17 13.14 -18.64
CA ASP A 37 9.22 14.17 -18.25
C ASP A 37 8.15 13.65 -17.28
N TYR A 38 8.36 12.43 -16.74
CA TYR A 38 7.43 11.73 -15.87
C TYR A 38 6.06 11.42 -16.52
N ASN A 39 5.99 11.30 -17.86
CA ASN A 39 4.79 10.80 -18.48
C ASN A 39 4.72 9.28 -18.28
N LEU A 40 3.68 8.86 -17.55
CA LEU A 40 3.46 7.47 -17.18
C LEU A 40 2.48 6.83 -18.17
N ALA A 41 2.94 5.82 -18.89
CA ALA A 41 2.06 4.88 -19.60
C ALA A 41 2.08 3.54 -18.85
N TRP A 42 0.90 3.02 -18.53
CA TRP A 42 0.79 1.79 -17.77
C TRP A 42 -0.41 0.95 -18.19
N GLN A 43 -0.30 -0.34 -17.96
CA GLN A 43 -1.36 -1.30 -18.15
C GLN A 43 -1.31 -2.32 -17.01
N CYS A 44 -2.45 -2.54 -16.36
CA CYS A 44 -2.60 -3.66 -15.44
C CYS A 44 -2.79 -4.93 -16.28
N LEU A 45 -1.88 -5.88 -16.12
CA LEU A 45 -1.92 -7.17 -16.81
C LEU A 45 -2.71 -8.20 -16.00
N ASP A 46 -2.57 -8.13 -14.65
CA ASP A 46 -3.25 -9.03 -13.73
C ASP A 46 -3.25 -8.44 -12.32
N PHE A 47 -4.25 -8.82 -11.51
CA PHE A 47 -4.34 -8.40 -10.12
C PHE A 47 -5.08 -9.46 -9.30
N GLU A 48 -4.51 -9.84 -8.17
CA GLU A 48 -5.13 -10.74 -7.21
C GLU A 48 -4.81 -10.32 -5.78
N THR A 49 -5.80 -10.34 -4.90
CA THR A 49 -5.60 -10.30 -3.46
C THR A 49 -5.57 -11.73 -2.92
N ILE A 50 -4.40 -12.23 -2.53
CA ILE A 50 -4.24 -13.57 -1.96
C ILE A 50 -4.54 -13.49 -0.46
N ALA A 51 -5.71 -13.98 -0.08
CA ALA A 51 -6.21 -13.84 1.29
C ALA A 51 -5.32 -14.52 2.34
N TYR A 52 -5.09 -13.85 3.46
CA TYR A 52 -4.40 -14.42 4.61
C TYR A 52 -5.32 -15.35 5.42
N ASN A 53 -4.82 -16.52 5.74
CA ASN A 53 -5.46 -17.40 6.72
C ASN A 53 -5.26 -16.88 8.16
N SER A 54 -5.95 -17.49 9.12
CA SER A 54 -5.88 -17.07 10.53
C SER A 54 -4.46 -17.10 11.10
N LYS A 55 -3.65 -18.09 10.74
CA LYS A 55 -2.26 -18.20 11.21
C LYS A 55 -1.38 -17.03 10.76
N VAL A 56 -1.51 -16.61 9.52
CA VAL A 56 -0.78 -15.43 8.99
C VAL A 56 -1.24 -14.16 9.71
N LYS A 57 -2.56 -13.99 9.90
CA LYS A 57 -3.11 -12.85 10.66
C LYS A 57 -2.61 -12.82 12.11
N ASP A 58 -2.47 -13.96 12.75
CA ASP A 58 -1.98 -14.06 14.14
C ASP A 58 -0.48 -13.69 14.22
N ILE A 59 0.33 -14.06 13.23
CA ILE A 59 1.73 -13.65 13.13
C ILE A 59 1.83 -12.13 13.04
N ILE A 60 1.04 -11.50 12.15
CA ILE A 60 1.02 -10.06 11.97
C ILE A 60 0.57 -9.37 13.27
N ARG A 61 -0.53 -9.81 13.88
CA ARG A 61 -1.02 -9.26 15.15
C ARG A 61 0.01 -9.37 16.28
N ALA A 62 0.72 -10.49 16.38
CA ALA A 62 1.78 -10.65 17.37
C ALA A 62 2.92 -9.63 17.13
N ALA A 63 3.26 -9.34 15.90
CA ALA A 63 4.30 -8.35 15.56
C ALA A 63 3.88 -6.90 15.88
N LEU A 64 2.59 -6.59 15.78
CA LEU A 64 2.04 -5.26 16.13
C LEU A 64 2.18 -4.90 17.62
N SER A 65 2.51 -5.87 18.50
CA SER A 65 2.76 -5.62 19.92
C SER A 65 4.00 -4.75 20.19
N GLY A 66 4.83 -4.49 19.18
CA GLY A 66 6.08 -3.74 19.32
C GLY A 66 7.27 -4.56 19.85
N ASP A 67 7.08 -5.86 20.10
CA ASP A 67 8.15 -6.76 20.50
C ASP A 67 9.10 -7.03 19.33
N TYR A 68 10.39 -6.72 19.52
CA TYR A 68 11.38 -6.85 18.45
C TYR A 68 11.55 -8.30 17.95
N LEU A 69 11.52 -9.27 18.87
CA LEU A 69 11.68 -10.68 18.49
C LEU A 69 10.49 -11.17 17.67
N ARG A 70 9.27 -10.81 18.07
CA ARG A 70 8.06 -11.13 17.31
C ARG A 70 8.07 -10.49 15.94
N GLY A 71 8.53 -9.22 15.85
CA GLY A 71 8.73 -8.55 14.56
C GLY A 71 9.70 -9.30 13.67
N LYS A 72 10.84 -9.74 14.19
CA LYS A 72 11.82 -10.55 13.43
C LYS A 72 11.28 -11.92 12.99
N ILE A 73 10.50 -12.58 13.84
CA ILE A 73 9.83 -13.82 13.46
C ILE A 73 8.83 -13.57 12.32
N ALA A 74 8.02 -12.51 12.43
CA ALA A 74 7.07 -12.13 11.40
C ALA A 74 7.77 -11.77 10.09
N ASP A 75 8.90 -11.06 10.14
CA ASP A 75 9.71 -10.68 8.99
C ASP A 75 10.11 -11.91 8.16
N ASN A 76 10.70 -12.90 8.81
CA ASN A 76 11.08 -14.16 8.17
C ASN A 76 9.89 -14.95 7.64
N MET A 77 8.84 -15.12 8.46
CA MET A 77 7.69 -15.93 8.08
C MET A 77 6.89 -15.30 6.93
N LEU A 78 6.68 -14.00 6.97
CA LEU A 78 5.99 -13.29 5.88
C LEU A 78 6.83 -13.27 4.59
N GLY A 79 8.16 -13.13 4.70
CA GLY A 79 9.03 -13.24 3.54
C GLY A 79 8.88 -14.57 2.81
N GLN A 80 8.83 -15.69 3.55
CA GLN A 80 8.60 -17.02 2.98
C GLN A 80 7.19 -17.14 2.37
N ILE A 81 6.18 -16.63 3.07
CA ILE A 81 4.79 -16.68 2.60
C ILE A 81 4.63 -15.86 1.32
N PHE A 82 5.21 -14.67 1.27
CA PHE A 82 5.17 -13.82 0.08
C PHE A 82 5.84 -14.50 -1.12
N SER A 83 6.98 -15.15 -0.91
CA SER A 83 7.65 -15.91 -1.96
C SER A 83 6.74 -17.00 -2.56
N ILE A 84 6.11 -17.81 -1.70
CA ILE A 84 5.18 -18.86 -2.14
C ILE A 84 3.97 -18.28 -2.89
N TYR A 85 3.40 -17.19 -2.38
CA TYR A 85 2.23 -16.54 -2.98
C TYR A 85 2.57 -15.95 -4.35
N VAL A 86 3.72 -15.29 -4.45
CA VAL A 86 4.20 -14.67 -5.68
C VAL A 86 4.54 -15.72 -6.74
N GLU A 87 5.21 -16.80 -6.39
CA GLU A 87 5.46 -17.92 -7.33
C GLU A 87 4.17 -18.45 -7.93
N LYS A 88 3.16 -18.68 -7.07
CA LYS A 88 1.85 -19.13 -7.51
C LYS A 88 1.14 -18.11 -8.39
N PHE A 89 1.17 -16.83 -8.02
CA PHE A 89 0.54 -15.77 -8.79
C PHE A 89 1.21 -15.59 -10.15
N LEU A 90 2.53 -15.62 -10.20
CA LEU A 90 3.27 -15.47 -11.45
C LEU A 90 3.07 -16.65 -12.41
N ASP A 91 2.96 -17.86 -11.92
CA ASP A 91 2.76 -19.07 -12.72
C ASP A 91 3.70 -19.15 -13.95
N GLY A 92 4.98 -18.86 -13.72
CA GLY A 92 6.01 -18.83 -14.75
C GLY A 92 6.07 -17.57 -15.62
N ARG A 93 5.24 -16.55 -15.36
CA ARG A 93 5.31 -15.26 -16.07
C ARG A 93 6.59 -14.52 -15.74
N ALA A 94 7.24 -13.93 -16.74
CA ALA A 94 8.45 -13.16 -16.59
C ALA A 94 8.14 -11.76 -16.01
N VAL A 95 9.02 -11.29 -15.11
CA VAL A 95 8.95 -9.98 -14.45
C VAL A 95 10.35 -9.39 -14.40
N ASP A 96 10.48 -8.10 -14.72
CA ASP A 96 11.75 -7.39 -14.73
C ASP A 96 12.13 -6.85 -13.34
N LEU A 97 11.13 -6.49 -12.53
CA LEU A 97 11.30 -5.84 -11.24
C LEU A 97 10.15 -6.18 -10.29
N ILE A 98 10.44 -6.34 -9.01
CA ILE A 98 9.43 -6.45 -7.96
C ILE A 98 9.51 -5.22 -7.05
N GLY A 99 8.37 -4.55 -6.82
CA GLY A 99 8.21 -3.54 -5.78
C GLY A 99 7.51 -4.16 -4.57
N SER A 100 8.17 -4.28 -3.42
CA SER A 100 7.58 -4.88 -2.22
C SER A 100 7.44 -3.85 -1.10
N HIS A 101 6.20 -3.54 -0.72
CA HIS A 101 5.93 -2.67 0.42
C HIS A 101 6.18 -3.39 1.77
N GLY A 102 5.97 -4.70 1.81
CA GLY A 102 5.91 -5.45 3.07
C GLY A 102 4.65 -5.13 3.88
N GLN A 103 4.59 -5.65 5.11
CA GLN A 103 3.53 -5.40 6.08
C GLN A 103 4.02 -4.40 7.13
N THR A 104 3.36 -3.25 7.26
CA THR A 104 3.70 -2.27 8.29
C THR A 104 3.29 -2.78 9.66
N ILE A 105 4.23 -2.83 10.60
CA ILE A 105 4.00 -3.18 12.01
C ILE A 105 4.27 -2.02 12.96
N SER A 106 5.00 -1.00 12.52
CA SER A 106 5.23 0.22 13.30
C SER A 106 5.46 1.40 12.35
N HIS A 107 4.91 2.56 12.70
CA HIS A 107 5.13 3.81 11.99
C HIS A 107 5.14 4.97 12.99
N ASN A 108 6.13 5.83 12.85
CA ASN A 108 6.27 7.08 13.62
C ASN A 108 6.80 8.15 12.67
N ASP A 109 5.94 9.09 12.33
CA ASP A 109 6.16 10.11 11.30
C ASP A 109 7.54 10.77 11.41
N GLY A 110 8.29 10.72 10.31
CA GLY A 110 9.61 11.34 10.19
C GLY A 110 10.70 10.76 11.10
N LYS A 111 10.42 9.72 11.89
CA LYS A 111 11.38 9.17 12.86
C LYS A 111 11.77 7.72 12.56
N SER A 112 10.78 6.87 12.46
CA SER A 112 11.02 5.44 12.28
C SER A 112 9.83 4.74 11.65
N ASN A 113 10.13 3.62 11.04
CA ASN A 113 9.15 2.81 10.37
C ASN A 113 9.66 1.38 10.27
N TRP A 114 8.76 0.41 10.41
CA TRP A 114 9.12 -0.99 10.33
C TRP A 114 8.07 -1.75 9.51
N GLN A 115 8.51 -2.19 8.33
CA GLN A 115 7.81 -3.17 7.51
C GLN A 115 8.49 -4.52 7.68
N VAL A 116 7.69 -5.57 7.72
CA VAL A 116 8.13 -6.97 7.77
C VAL A 116 7.70 -7.71 6.50
N GLY A 117 8.39 -8.80 6.20
CA GLY A 117 8.29 -9.54 4.95
C GLY A 117 9.60 -9.48 4.20
N ASP A 118 10.65 -10.13 4.76
CA ASP A 118 12.02 -10.09 4.26
C ASP A 118 12.09 -10.39 2.74
N PRO A 119 12.47 -9.40 1.91
CA PRO A 119 12.50 -9.53 0.46
C PRO A 119 13.56 -10.53 -0.02
N GLN A 120 14.50 -10.94 0.84
CA GLN A 120 15.52 -11.91 0.48
C GLN A 120 14.92 -13.26 0.05
N TYR A 121 13.79 -13.65 0.64
CA TYR A 121 13.09 -14.88 0.24
C TYR A 121 12.56 -14.80 -1.18
N LEU A 122 11.97 -13.66 -1.58
CA LEU A 122 11.54 -13.39 -2.95
C LEU A 122 12.72 -13.41 -3.93
N HIS A 123 13.83 -12.74 -3.55
CA HIS A 123 15.02 -12.68 -4.38
C HIS A 123 15.64 -14.06 -4.60
N ASN A 124 15.77 -14.85 -3.54
CA ASN A 124 16.37 -16.19 -3.61
C ASN A 124 15.53 -17.16 -4.46
N SER A 125 14.20 -17.01 -4.43
CA SER A 125 13.29 -17.86 -5.19
C SER A 125 13.22 -17.49 -6.66
N LEU A 126 13.13 -16.20 -6.98
CA LEU A 126 12.81 -15.72 -8.32
C LEU A 126 14.03 -15.18 -9.09
N ASN A 127 15.11 -14.83 -8.38
CA ASN A 127 16.30 -14.17 -8.93
C ASN A 127 15.98 -12.87 -9.71
N ILE A 128 14.97 -12.12 -9.22
CA ILE A 128 14.52 -10.84 -9.79
C ILE A 128 14.98 -9.71 -8.87
N PRO A 129 15.36 -8.53 -9.40
CA PRO A 129 15.62 -7.35 -8.60
C PRO A 129 14.39 -6.93 -7.80
N ILE A 130 14.60 -6.52 -6.52
CA ILE A 130 13.50 -6.11 -5.63
C ILE A 130 13.79 -4.72 -5.08
N VAL A 131 12.82 -3.82 -5.23
CA VAL A 131 12.79 -2.52 -4.57
C VAL A 131 11.86 -2.61 -3.36
N TYR A 132 12.37 -2.19 -2.20
CA TYR A 132 11.66 -2.28 -0.92
C TYR A 132 12.07 -1.14 0.02
N ASN A 133 11.54 -1.11 1.24
CA ASN A 133 11.85 -0.06 2.22
C ASN A 133 11.50 1.37 1.77
N PHE A 134 10.45 1.55 1.00
CA PHE A 134 10.04 2.85 0.46
C PHE A 134 9.93 3.92 1.55
N ARG A 135 9.29 3.60 2.67
CA ARG A 135 9.05 4.52 3.80
C ARG A 135 10.33 4.92 4.51
N THR A 136 11.20 3.96 4.79
CA THR A 136 12.51 4.23 5.41
C THR A 136 13.38 5.08 4.48
N SER A 137 13.32 4.86 3.18
CA SER A 137 14.06 5.66 2.20
C SER A 137 13.57 7.10 2.16
N ASP A 138 12.26 7.32 2.24
CA ASP A 138 11.65 8.66 2.32
C ASP A 138 12.06 9.38 3.62
N ILE A 139 12.01 8.72 4.77
CA ILE A 139 12.45 9.28 6.05
C ILE A 139 13.93 9.67 5.99
N ASN A 140 14.78 8.82 5.43
CA ASN A 140 16.22 9.09 5.30
C ASN A 140 16.49 10.28 4.36
N ALA A 141 15.59 10.56 3.43
CA ALA A 141 15.64 11.73 2.56
C ALA A 141 15.02 12.99 3.19
N GLY A 142 14.53 12.92 4.44
CA GLY A 142 13.92 14.04 5.15
C GLY A 142 12.39 14.09 5.07
N GLY A 143 11.76 13.08 4.49
CA GLY A 143 10.31 12.92 4.45
C GLY A 143 9.71 12.35 5.74
N LYS A 144 8.40 12.14 5.72
CA LYS A 144 7.65 11.59 6.88
C LYS A 144 7.48 10.07 6.83
N GLY A 145 7.73 9.45 5.66
CA GLY A 145 7.51 8.03 5.41
C GLY A 145 6.05 7.68 5.09
N ALA A 146 5.13 8.63 5.26
CA ALA A 146 3.72 8.51 4.90
C ALA A 146 3.08 9.91 4.76
N PRO A 147 2.04 10.08 3.91
CA PRO A 147 1.62 9.14 2.88
C PRO A 147 2.62 9.05 1.71
N LEU A 148 2.69 7.92 1.01
CA LEU A 148 3.51 7.76 -0.21
C LEU A 148 2.69 7.95 -1.51
N THR A 149 1.38 7.91 -1.41
CA THR A 149 0.45 8.06 -2.54
C THR A 149 0.55 9.39 -3.29
N PRO A 150 0.91 10.54 -2.68
CA PRO A 150 0.92 11.82 -3.37
C PRO A 150 1.79 11.86 -4.62
N PHE A 151 2.89 11.14 -4.63
CA PHE A 151 3.74 11.05 -5.83
C PHE A 151 3.06 10.27 -6.95
N LEU A 152 2.40 9.16 -6.62
CA LEU A 152 1.66 8.35 -7.60
C LEU A 152 0.43 9.13 -8.10
N ASP A 153 -0.29 9.80 -7.21
CA ASP A 153 -1.45 10.62 -7.57
C ASP A 153 -1.04 11.72 -8.55
N TRP A 154 0.09 12.39 -8.30
CA TRP A 154 0.64 13.38 -9.21
C TRP A 154 0.99 12.77 -10.58
N LEU A 155 1.61 11.60 -10.62
CA LEU A 155 1.93 10.92 -11.88
C LEU A 155 0.68 10.59 -12.70
N LEU A 156 -0.41 10.16 -12.02
CA LEU A 156 -1.62 9.66 -12.67
C LEU A 156 -2.59 10.78 -13.05
N PHE A 157 -2.71 11.82 -12.22
CA PHE A 157 -3.83 12.75 -12.29
C PHE A 157 -3.45 14.19 -12.59
N ARG A 158 -2.14 14.57 -12.60
CA ARG A 158 -1.78 15.95 -12.89
C ARG A 158 -2.40 16.46 -14.19
N ASN A 159 -2.94 17.66 -14.14
CA ASN A 159 -3.57 18.35 -15.24
C ASN A 159 -3.08 19.80 -15.24
N SER A 160 -2.67 20.33 -16.41
CA SER A 160 -2.19 21.71 -16.52
C SER A 160 -3.27 22.78 -16.45
N ASN A 161 -4.54 22.38 -16.46
CA ASN A 161 -5.66 23.31 -16.55
C ASN A 161 -6.43 23.47 -15.24
N GLU A 162 -6.33 22.49 -14.32
CA GLU A 162 -7.17 22.43 -13.14
C GLU A 162 -6.38 21.93 -11.93
N ASP A 163 -6.68 22.48 -10.75
CA ASP A 163 -6.27 21.89 -9.48
C ASP A 163 -7.05 20.59 -9.27
N ILE A 164 -6.35 19.55 -8.83
CA ILE A 164 -6.97 18.24 -8.59
C ILE A 164 -6.80 17.86 -7.12
N ILE A 165 -7.85 17.34 -6.54
CA ILE A 165 -7.81 16.68 -5.23
C ILE A 165 -8.18 15.22 -5.41
N THR A 166 -7.29 14.32 -5.03
CA THR A 166 -7.60 12.90 -4.86
C THR A 166 -7.98 12.62 -3.42
N LEU A 167 -8.94 11.73 -3.21
CA LEU A 167 -9.36 11.26 -1.89
C LEU A 167 -9.30 9.74 -1.87
N ASN A 168 -8.48 9.21 -0.96
CA ASN A 168 -8.42 7.77 -0.68
C ASN A 168 -9.05 7.50 0.68
N ILE A 169 -10.04 6.58 0.71
CA ILE A 169 -10.76 6.18 1.92
C ILE A 169 -10.47 4.70 2.20
N GLY A 170 -9.37 4.46 2.94
CA GLY A 170 -9.04 3.16 3.51
C GLY A 170 -9.47 3.09 4.98
N GLY A 171 -8.75 2.37 5.81
CA GLY A 171 -8.93 2.41 7.28
C GLY A 171 -8.71 3.83 7.82
N ILE A 172 -7.68 4.51 7.31
CA ILE A 172 -7.43 5.95 7.44
C ILE A 172 -7.74 6.58 6.08
N SER A 173 -8.32 7.78 6.10
CA SER A 173 -8.57 8.59 4.91
C SER A 173 -7.43 9.57 4.69
N ASN A 174 -7.00 9.75 3.45
CA ASN A 174 -6.00 10.73 3.08
C ASN A 174 -6.36 11.44 1.76
N VAL A 175 -5.83 12.64 1.60
CA VAL A 175 -6.00 13.45 0.40
C VAL A 175 -4.66 13.81 -0.21
N THR A 176 -4.65 14.02 -1.51
CA THR A 176 -3.55 14.67 -2.23
C THR A 176 -4.09 15.86 -3.01
N PHE A 177 -3.50 17.03 -2.80
CA PHE A 177 -3.71 18.21 -3.61
C PHE A 177 -2.62 18.30 -4.68
N ILE A 178 -3.02 18.42 -5.93
CA ILE A 178 -2.17 18.54 -7.11
C ILE A 178 -2.51 19.85 -7.80
N PRO A 179 -1.62 20.86 -7.80
CA PRO A 179 -1.91 22.16 -8.40
C PRO A 179 -1.95 22.09 -9.93
N ALA A 180 -2.72 22.97 -10.56
CA ALA A 180 -2.82 23.12 -12.01
C ALA A 180 -1.46 23.41 -12.69
N SER A 181 -0.50 24.00 -11.95
CA SER A 181 0.86 24.17 -12.45
C SER A 181 1.57 22.85 -12.75
N GLY A 182 1.09 21.73 -12.17
CA GLY A 182 1.72 20.42 -12.28
C GLY A 182 3.09 20.31 -11.59
N GLU A 183 3.52 21.33 -10.84
CA GLU A 183 4.80 21.36 -10.15
C GLU A 183 4.79 20.36 -9.00
N ARG A 184 5.65 19.35 -9.08
CA ARG A 184 5.75 18.27 -8.10
C ARG A 184 6.00 18.77 -6.67
N GLU A 185 6.82 19.81 -6.54
CA GLU A 185 7.24 20.39 -5.26
C GLU A 185 6.09 21.09 -4.53
N LYS A 186 5.00 21.39 -5.21
CA LYS A 186 3.78 22.00 -4.66
C LYS A 186 2.68 20.99 -4.33
N VAL A 187 2.89 19.72 -4.66
CA VAL A 187 1.96 18.65 -4.28
C VAL A 187 1.96 18.47 -2.78
N GLN A 188 0.77 18.41 -2.20
CA GLN A 188 0.59 18.23 -0.77
C GLN A 188 -0.27 17.01 -0.50
N GLY A 189 0.15 16.18 0.46
CA GLY A 189 -0.62 15.02 0.87
C GLY A 189 -0.60 14.88 2.39
N PHE A 190 -1.76 14.53 2.96
CA PHE A 190 -1.91 14.31 4.40
C PHE A 190 -3.12 13.42 4.73
N ASP A 191 -3.06 12.82 5.91
CA ASP A 191 -4.17 12.05 6.45
C ASP A 191 -5.25 13.00 6.98
N THR A 192 -6.51 12.73 6.63
CA THR A 192 -7.67 13.54 7.05
C THR A 192 -8.36 12.99 8.29
N GLY A 193 -8.03 11.76 8.69
CA GLY A 193 -8.59 11.11 9.87
C GLY A 193 -9.07 9.69 9.58
N PRO A 194 -9.91 9.11 10.47
CA PRO A 194 -10.49 7.80 10.26
C PRO A 194 -11.31 7.76 8.97
N GLY A 195 -11.07 6.73 8.16
CA GLY A 195 -11.92 6.36 7.04
C GLY A 195 -12.91 5.27 7.46
N MET A 196 -12.76 4.07 6.88
CA MET A 196 -13.65 2.95 7.15
C MET A 196 -13.42 2.28 8.51
N ALA A 197 -12.32 2.58 9.22
CA ALA A 197 -11.96 1.90 10.46
C ALA A 197 -13.06 1.94 11.53
N LEU A 198 -13.78 3.06 11.65
CA LEU A 198 -14.88 3.20 12.61
C LEU A 198 -16.10 2.39 12.21
N ILE A 199 -16.44 2.37 10.92
CA ILE A 199 -17.56 1.59 10.38
C ILE A 199 -17.28 0.10 10.53
N ASP A 200 -16.07 -0.33 10.21
CA ASP A 200 -15.66 -1.73 10.36
C ASP A 200 -15.66 -2.18 11.82
N GLU A 201 -15.25 -1.29 12.74
CA GLU A 201 -15.31 -1.60 14.17
C GLU A 201 -16.76 -1.72 14.66
N CYS A 202 -17.66 -0.87 14.21
CA CYS A 202 -19.09 -1.01 14.47
C CYS A 202 -19.65 -2.33 13.90
N ALA A 203 -19.28 -2.67 12.67
CA ALA A 203 -19.69 -3.94 12.05
C ALA A 203 -19.22 -5.15 12.88
N ARG A 204 -17.97 -5.12 13.36
CA ARG A 204 -17.43 -6.18 14.23
C ARG A 204 -18.15 -6.29 15.57
N LYS A 205 -18.36 -5.16 16.24
CA LYS A 205 -18.96 -5.14 17.59
C LYS A 205 -20.46 -5.41 17.60
N CYS A 206 -21.18 -4.84 16.64
CA CYS A 206 -22.64 -4.88 16.65
C CYS A 206 -23.20 -6.07 15.85
N PHE A 207 -22.49 -6.49 14.80
CA PHE A 207 -23.02 -7.47 13.84
C PHE A 207 -22.15 -8.70 13.65
N THR A 208 -21.01 -8.79 14.33
CA THR A 208 -20.06 -9.93 14.21
C THR A 208 -19.61 -10.13 12.75
N ARG A 209 -19.44 -9.01 12.02
CA ARG A 209 -18.95 -8.96 10.65
C ARG A 209 -17.64 -8.19 10.58
N ASN A 210 -16.78 -8.49 9.61
CA ASN A 210 -15.51 -7.79 9.46
C ASN A 210 -15.69 -6.36 8.93
N MET A 211 -16.74 -6.13 8.13
CA MET A 211 -17.11 -4.84 7.54
C MET A 211 -18.61 -4.79 7.25
N ASP A 212 -19.10 -3.61 6.89
CA ASP A 212 -20.46 -3.39 6.40
C ASP A 212 -20.48 -3.55 4.87
N GLU A 213 -20.65 -4.79 4.42
CA GLU A 213 -20.63 -5.15 3.01
C GLU A 213 -21.76 -4.47 2.26
N ASP A 214 -21.43 -3.73 1.20
CA ASP A 214 -22.39 -2.94 0.40
C ASP A 214 -23.24 -1.95 1.20
N GLY A 215 -22.81 -1.57 2.40
CA GLY A 215 -23.56 -0.67 3.27
C GLY A 215 -24.89 -1.24 3.78
N GLN A 216 -25.00 -2.57 3.92
CA GLN A 216 -26.26 -3.23 4.27
C GLN A 216 -26.78 -2.81 5.65
N PHE A 217 -25.89 -2.64 6.63
CA PHE A 217 -26.27 -2.18 7.97
C PHE A 217 -26.55 -0.67 7.97
N SER A 218 -25.70 0.10 7.30
CA SER A 218 -25.84 1.56 7.20
C SER A 218 -27.17 1.96 6.53
N LYS A 219 -27.60 1.24 5.50
CA LYS A 219 -28.90 1.47 4.84
C LYS A 219 -30.12 1.28 5.74
N SER A 220 -30.01 0.41 6.75
CA SER A 220 -31.08 0.15 7.70
C SER A 220 -31.10 1.10 8.90
N GLY A 221 -30.03 1.87 9.07
CA GLY A 221 -29.86 2.82 10.16
C GLY A 221 -30.57 4.15 9.90
N GLN A 222 -30.65 4.97 10.94
CA GLN A 222 -31.12 6.35 10.87
C GLN A 222 -30.05 7.26 11.48
N VAL A 223 -29.93 8.46 10.92
CA VAL A 223 -29.06 9.50 11.49
C VAL A 223 -29.64 9.91 12.85
N VAL A 224 -28.78 9.96 13.87
CA VAL A 224 -29.12 10.42 15.21
C VAL A 224 -28.52 11.83 15.39
N PRO A 225 -29.36 12.89 15.22
CA PRO A 225 -28.85 14.27 15.21
C PRO A 225 -28.09 14.65 16.48
N GLU A 226 -28.52 14.14 17.63
CA GLU A 226 -27.92 14.45 18.95
C GLU A 226 -26.47 13.94 19.07
N ILE A 227 -26.06 12.99 18.23
CA ILE A 227 -24.68 12.50 18.19
C ILE A 227 -23.81 13.34 17.25
N LEU A 228 -24.42 13.97 16.23
CA LEU A 228 -23.69 14.79 15.27
C LEU A 228 -23.35 16.19 15.81
N ASP A 229 -24.13 16.69 16.76
CA ASP A 229 -24.01 18.05 17.30
C ASP A 229 -23.07 18.11 18.54
N THR A 230 -22.39 16.99 18.87
CA THR A 230 -21.42 16.90 19.97
C THR A 230 -19.98 16.91 19.45
#